data_5d019da4f29243713e512b46f63d3776
#
_entry.id   5d019da4f29243713e512b46f63d3776
#
_cell.length_a   1.000
_cell.length_b   1.000
_cell.length_c   1.000
_cell.angle_alpha   90.00
_cell.angle_beta   90.00
_cell.angle_gamma   90.00
#
_symmetry.space_group_name_H-M   'P 1'
#
loop_
_entity.id
_entity.type
_entity.pdbx_description
1 polymer ?
#
loop_
_entity_poly.entity_id
_entity_poly.type
_entity_poly.pdbx_seq_one_letter_code
_entity_poly.pdbx_strand_id
1 'polypeptide(L)'
;MSTIQTPRRLLLGLFCAGLMALLMSCGGGGGASTGNLGLGTGTAIGGDSPGGAGTGTGGDGTGSGSGNAGTGGSGDTASNGNTDGSGVGSGGTGVTADAAGIGAADGLGSIILNGLRYTTDTATITVEDATELQIGMSARVAGKVDPDFTRGIATQVVSGAELRGAVSRIDVGAGSFVVMGINVTIDAATVWADANGLANVADGSLIQVWGLPGAPGTLRATRVQTAPTLTAPLVTGAIQNLNTTNQTFMLGQLTVSYGGASFAGIDASSLANGVIVRARGTAAPIGNAFTATQVQGWYAIPTSNGIALQLAGDITDFVSRGAFKVLGTPVDATNGQITGGPVGSLGNGVKVEVDGFMSGGVLVVKKLRIRHVPGTGGPASFTLIGAIGGYQSSANFRVQGQPVDASGPGTTFENGTAANLANGQRVTVVGDRVVDGVLIAQRVTFNP
;
A
#
# COMPACT_ATOMS: atom_id res chain seq x y z
N MET A 1 -44.32 -16.85 -48.35
CA MET A 1 -45.71 -16.69 -47.88
C MET A 1 -45.68 -17.23 -46.44
N SER A 2 -45.71 -16.48 -45.44
CA SER A 2 -46.64 -15.66 -44.78
C SER A 2 -45.93 -14.86 -43.65
N THR A 3 -46.04 -13.61 -43.72
CA THR A 3 -45.72 -12.58 -42.72
C THR A 3 -46.74 -12.60 -41.59
N ILE A 4 -46.32 -12.47 -40.33
CA ILE A 4 -47.16 -11.87 -39.29
C ILE A 4 -46.30 -11.01 -38.38
N GLN A 5 -46.80 -9.78 -38.20
CA GLN A 5 -46.27 -8.58 -37.52
C GLN A 5 -46.40 -8.63 -35.99
N THR A 6 -45.57 -7.80 -35.38
CA THR A 6 -45.59 -7.29 -34.00
C THR A 6 -46.94 -6.69 -33.55
N PRO A 7 -47.15 -6.50 -32.21
CA PRO A 7 -47.25 -5.07 -31.80
C PRO A 7 -46.48 -4.64 -30.54
N ARG A 8 -45.96 -3.47 -30.63
CA ARG A 8 -45.56 -2.56 -29.53
C ARG A 8 -46.76 -2.32 -28.57
N ARG A 9 -46.46 -2.31 -27.27
CA ARG A 9 -47.26 -1.56 -26.31
C ARG A 9 -46.40 -0.70 -25.44
N LEU A 10 -46.51 0.60 -25.66
CA LEU A 10 -46.22 1.73 -24.80
C LEU A 10 -47.09 1.62 -23.54
N LEU A 11 -46.55 1.89 -22.37
CA LEU A 11 -47.30 2.44 -21.24
C LEU A 11 -46.47 3.48 -20.50
N LEU A 12 -47.03 4.66 -20.51
CA LEU A 12 -46.67 5.92 -19.92
C LEU A 12 -47.30 6.02 -18.51
N GLY A 13 -46.67 6.77 -17.62
CA GLY A 13 -47.28 7.32 -16.39
C GLY A 13 -46.62 6.78 -15.13
N LEU A 14 -46.34 7.53 -14.10
CA LEU A 14 -46.81 8.82 -13.66
C LEU A 14 -45.88 9.33 -12.55
N PHE A 15 -45.65 10.60 -12.50
CA PHE A 15 -45.06 11.43 -11.43
C PHE A 15 -45.64 11.16 -10.05
N CYS A 16 -44.83 11.24 -9.00
CA CYS A 16 -45.22 11.85 -7.74
C CYS A 16 -44.05 12.54 -7.06
N ALA A 17 -44.15 13.83 -6.94
CA ALA A 17 -43.35 14.73 -6.14
C ALA A 17 -43.92 14.78 -4.70
N GLY A 18 -43.04 15.00 -3.72
CA GLY A 18 -43.40 15.25 -2.30
C GLY A 18 -42.13 15.48 -1.54
N LEU A 19 -41.68 16.64 -1.41
CA LEU A 19 -41.93 17.74 -0.46
C LEU A 19 -41.14 17.57 0.86
N MET A 20 -40.21 18.50 1.04
CA MET A 20 -39.49 19.04 2.22
C MET A 20 -40.03 18.72 3.60
N ALA A 21 -39.06 18.49 4.53
CA ALA A 21 -39.12 19.11 5.85
C ALA A 21 -37.70 19.37 6.40
N LEU A 22 -37.38 20.64 6.53
CA LEU A 22 -36.33 21.18 7.40
C LEU A 22 -36.72 20.95 8.86
N LEU A 23 -35.77 20.50 9.68
CA LEU A 23 -35.71 20.90 11.09
C LEU A 23 -34.25 21.10 11.51
N MET A 24 -33.92 22.34 11.74
CA MET A 24 -32.79 22.78 12.57
C MET A 24 -33.03 22.35 14.01
N SER A 25 -32.02 21.83 14.67
CA SER A 25 -31.87 21.94 16.12
C SER A 25 -30.40 22.13 16.48
N CYS A 26 -30.19 23.26 17.13
CA CYS A 26 -28.92 23.72 17.73
C CYS A 26 -28.78 23.13 19.15
N GLY A 27 -27.55 22.94 19.58
CA GLY A 27 -27.15 22.74 20.98
C GLY A 27 -26.09 21.64 21.11
N GLY A 28 -24.88 21.88 21.37
CA GLY A 28 -24.20 22.59 22.42
C GLY A 28 -23.35 21.65 23.24
N GLY A 29 -22.01 21.78 23.19
CA GLY A 29 -21.16 21.51 24.36
C GLY A 29 -20.34 20.23 24.45
N GLY A 30 -19.05 20.35 24.21
CA GLY A 30 -18.03 19.94 25.19
C GLY A 30 -17.40 18.55 25.07
N GLY A 31 -16.09 18.52 24.90
CA GLY A 31 -15.25 17.46 25.37
C GLY A 31 -14.33 16.83 24.35
N ALA A 32 -13.24 17.50 24.02
CA ALA A 32 -12.09 16.88 23.35
C ALA A 32 -11.42 15.88 24.31
N SER A 33 -11.37 14.62 23.94
CA SER A 33 -10.40 13.69 24.50
C SER A 33 -9.49 13.21 23.38
N THR A 34 -8.27 13.70 23.42
CA THR A 34 -7.16 13.25 22.59
C THR A 34 -6.76 11.85 22.98
N GLY A 35 -7.14 10.86 22.18
CA GLY A 35 -6.64 9.50 22.28
C GLY A 35 -5.23 9.41 21.71
N ASN A 36 -4.26 9.38 22.60
CA ASN A 36 -2.85 9.14 22.29
C ASN A 36 -2.65 7.66 21.93
N LEU A 37 -2.37 7.35 20.67
CA LEU A 37 -1.94 6.01 20.27
C LEU A 37 -0.44 5.84 20.54
N GLY A 38 -0.11 5.48 21.78
CA GLY A 38 1.24 5.11 22.17
C GLY A 38 1.66 3.77 21.56
N LEU A 39 2.80 3.78 20.89
CA LEU A 39 3.59 2.58 20.63
C LEU A 39 4.15 2.07 21.98
N GLY A 40 3.59 0.96 22.46
CA GLY A 40 4.05 0.31 23.67
C GLY A 40 5.32 -0.48 23.43
N THR A 41 6.41 -0.09 24.05
CA THR A 41 7.52 -1.01 24.39
C THR A 41 7.52 -1.22 25.88
N GLY A 42 7.61 -2.46 26.26
CA GLY A 42 7.32 -3.01 27.53
C GLY A 42 8.28 -2.72 28.69
N THR A 43 7.80 -3.17 29.79
CA THR A 43 8.41 -3.63 31.04
C THR A 43 8.95 -2.58 31.98
N ALA A 44 8.13 -2.30 33.01
CA ALA A 44 8.57 -1.71 34.25
C ALA A 44 8.50 -2.75 35.35
N ILE A 45 9.55 -2.86 36.15
CA ILE A 45 9.53 -3.45 37.49
C ILE A 45 9.84 -2.32 38.47
N GLY A 46 9.04 -2.27 39.53
CA GLY A 46 8.90 -1.21 40.49
C GLY A 46 10.03 -1.02 41.48
N GLY A 47 9.84 -0.02 42.35
CA GLY A 47 10.54 0.15 43.62
C GLY A 47 10.65 1.60 44.09
N ASP A 48 9.75 1.97 44.96
CA ASP A 48 9.83 2.89 46.11
C ASP A 48 10.68 4.18 46.11
N SER A 49 9.98 5.24 46.48
CA SER A 49 10.47 6.52 47.12
C SER A 49 10.98 6.28 48.57
N PRO A 50 11.53 7.25 49.33
CA PRO A 50 11.50 8.72 49.19
C PRO A 50 12.77 9.49 49.64
N GLY A 51 12.82 10.81 49.36
CA GLY A 51 13.32 11.85 50.30
C GLY A 51 14.70 12.45 50.04
N GLY A 52 14.78 13.77 50.03
CA GLY A 52 15.96 14.52 50.41
C GLY A 52 16.22 15.80 49.63
N ALA A 53 15.86 16.93 50.22
CA ALA A 53 16.24 18.27 49.79
C ALA A 53 17.73 18.56 50.00
N GLY A 54 18.33 19.34 49.11
CA GLY A 54 19.69 19.88 49.31
C GLY A 54 20.01 21.02 48.37
N THR A 55 19.97 22.19 48.92
CA THR A 55 20.43 23.48 48.35
C THR A 55 21.94 23.54 48.23
N GLY A 56 22.47 24.17 47.16
CA GLY A 56 23.90 24.51 47.06
C GLY A 56 24.24 25.37 45.86
N THR A 57 24.56 26.58 46.19
CA THR A 57 24.97 27.71 45.38
C THR A 57 26.36 27.61 44.76
N GLY A 58 26.55 28.22 43.55
CA GLY A 58 27.65 29.13 43.25
C GLY A 58 28.84 28.61 42.49
N GLY A 59 29.28 29.36 41.49
CA GLY A 59 30.66 29.39 41.04
C GLY A 59 30.88 29.70 39.57
N ASP A 60 31.09 30.97 39.27
CA ASP A 60 31.67 31.52 38.03
C ASP A 60 33.07 30.99 37.75
N GLY A 61 33.42 30.84 36.48
CA GLY A 61 34.79 30.57 36.07
C GLY A 61 35.02 30.77 34.58
N THR A 62 35.37 32.00 34.22
CA THR A 62 35.95 32.41 32.94
C THR A 62 37.34 31.82 32.73
N GLY A 63 37.63 31.31 31.53
CA GLY A 63 38.96 30.87 31.15
C GLY A 63 39.14 30.78 29.63
N SER A 64 39.73 31.84 29.10
CA SER A 64 40.26 31.94 27.73
C SER A 64 41.56 31.13 27.58
N GLY A 65 41.78 30.49 26.44
CA GLY A 65 43.04 29.81 26.16
C GLY A 65 43.19 29.36 24.72
N SER A 66 44.00 30.10 24.01
CA SER A 66 44.44 29.98 22.62
C SER A 66 45.50 28.88 22.41
N GLY A 67 45.48 28.24 21.23
CA GLY A 67 46.71 27.82 20.51
C GLY A 67 47.13 26.38 20.62
N ASN A 68 47.28 25.61 19.58
CA ASN A 68 48.45 25.43 18.76
C ASN A 68 48.37 24.17 17.85
N ALA A 69 48.95 24.30 16.70
CA ALA A 69 49.09 23.24 15.67
C ALA A 69 50.09 22.16 16.11
N GLY A 70 49.85 20.92 15.64
CA GLY A 70 50.80 19.82 15.76
C GLY A 70 50.52 18.72 14.73
N THR A 71 51.43 18.58 13.79
CA THR A 71 51.59 17.61 12.71
C THR A 71 51.85 16.21 13.19
N GLY A 72 51.33 15.22 12.42
CA GLY A 72 52.10 14.00 12.08
C GLY A 72 51.68 12.69 12.74
N GLY A 73 51.47 11.70 11.92
CA GLY A 73 51.60 10.29 12.33
C GLY A 73 50.66 9.32 11.58
N SER A 74 51.22 8.72 10.53
CA SER A 74 50.66 7.58 9.80
C SER A 74 50.45 6.37 10.71
N GLY A 75 49.39 5.61 10.42
CA GLY A 75 49.18 4.27 11.00
C GLY A 75 48.08 3.55 10.28
N ASP A 76 48.42 2.82 9.24
CA ASP A 76 47.58 1.87 8.53
C ASP A 76 47.09 0.77 9.45
N THR A 77 45.78 0.53 9.49
CA THR A 77 45.23 -0.81 9.72
C THR A 77 43.98 -0.98 8.91
N ALA A 78 44.09 -1.77 7.86
CA ALA A 78 42.99 -2.23 7.03
C ALA A 78 42.02 -3.05 7.85
N SER A 79 40.77 -2.61 7.94
CA SER A 79 39.65 -3.45 8.32
C SER A 79 38.70 -3.56 7.12
N ASN A 80 38.64 -4.80 6.65
CA ASN A 80 37.80 -5.22 5.53
C ASN A 80 36.34 -5.10 5.90
N GLY A 81 35.69 -4.01 5.51
CA GLY A 81 34.27 -3.78 5.60
C GLY A 81 33.69 -3.68 4.21
N ASN A 82 32.94 -4.69 3.83
CA ASN A 82 32.20 -4.74 2.56
C ASN A 82 31.20 -3.58 2.50
N THR A 83 31.57 -2.47 1.90
CA THR A 83 30.71 -1.33 1.65
C THR A 83 30.20 -1.43 0.23
N ASP A 84 28.89 -1.65 0.09
CA ASP A 84 28.13 -1.46 -1.15
C ASP A 84 28.37 -0.05 -1.71
N GLY A 85 29.30 0.05 -2.63
CA GLY A 85 29.59 1.30 -3.31
C GLY A 85 28.48 1.69 -4.30
N SER A 86 27.39 2.28 -3.83
CA SER A 86 26.57 3.17 -4.64
C SER A 86 26.65 4.59 -4.07
N GLY A 87 27.90 5.05 -3.90
CA GLY A 87 28.17 6.40 -3.48
C GLY A 87 28.04 7.37 -4.64
N VAL A 88 26.91 8.01 -4.82
CA VAL A 88 26.86 9.35 -5.34
C VAL A 88 26.56 10.25 -4.14
N GLY A 89 27.65 10.69 -3.50
CA GLY A 89 27.57 11.70 -2.45
C GLY A 89 27.05 13.00 -3.04
N SER A 90 25.80 13.33 -2.80
CA SER A 90 25.38 14.71 -2.71
C SER A 90 25.13 14.96 -1.22
N GLY A 91 26.01 15.71 -0.59
CA GLY A 91 25.85 16.19 0.76
C GLY A 91 24.62 17.08 0.87
N GLY A 92 23.47 16.47 1.09
CA GLY A 92 22.28 17.13 1.57
C GLY A 92 22.26 16.96 3.09
N THR A 93 22.15 18.04 3.82
CA THR A 93 21.78 18.05 5.23
C THR A 93 20.43 17.38 5.35
N GLY A 94 20.42 16.07 5.56
CA GLY A 94 19.21 15.24 5.45
C GLY A 94 18.28 15.47 6.65
N VAL A 95 17.46 16.48 6.59
CA VAL A 95 16.25 16.56 7.42
C VAL A 95 15.32 15.47 6.90
N THR A 96 15.10 14.40 7.69
CA THR A 96 14.13 13.36 7.38
C THR A 96 12.86 13.60 8.19
N ALA A 97 11.70 13.37 7.60
CA ALA A 97 10.42 13.36 8.29
C ALA A 97 10.02 11.92 8.61
N ASP A 98 9.33 11.72 9.75
CA ASP A 98 8.64 10.45 10.01
C ASP A 98 7.61 10.20 8.92
N ALA A 99 7.55 8.96 8.45
CA ALA A 99 6.79 8.63 7.27
C ALA A 99 6.01 7.34 7.40
N ALA A 100 4.87 7.30 6.73
CA ALA A 100 4.15 6.07 6.44
C ALA A 100 3.85 5.96 4.94
N GLY A 101 4.11 4.78 4.37
CA GLY A 101 3.81 4.44 2.99
C GLY A 101 2.80 3.31 2.91
N ILE A 102 1.81 3.42 2.03
CA ILE A 102 0.85 2.36 1.72
C ILE A 102 0.70 2.27 0.21
N GLY A 103 0.90 1.08 -0.34
CA GLY A 103 0.82 0.86 -1.78
C GLY A 103 1.19 -0.56 -2.17
N ALA A 104 1.44 -0.78 -3.46
CA ALA A 104 1.98 -2.02 -3.96
C ALA A 104 3.52 -2.01 -3.93
N ALA A 105 4.14 -3.14 -3.68
CA ALA A 105 5.57 -3.34 -3.88
C ALA A 105 5.83 -3.39 -5.40
N ASP A 106 6.15 -2.24 -5.98
CA ASP A 106 6.45 -2.11 -7.41
C ASP A 106 7.87 -2.60 -7.75
N GLY A 107 8.67 -2.90 -6.72
CA GLY A 107 10.02 -3.42 -6.93
C GLY A 107 10.71 -3.90 -5.67
N LEU A 108 11.80 -4.61 -5.88
CA LEU A 108 12.62 -5.24 -4.85
C LEU A 108 14.10 -4.86 -5.03
N GLY A 109 14.83 -4.93 -3.90
CA GLY A 109 16.22 -4.50 -3.81
C GLY A 109 16.40 -3.18 -3.05
N SER A 110 16.13 -3.28 -1.81
CA SER A 110 15.15 -2.82 -0.87
C SER A 110 13.70 -2.85 -1.39
N ILE A 111 12.72 -2.27 -0.70
CA ILE A 111 11.34 -2.18 -1.24
C ILE A 111 11.18 -0.88 -2.06
N ILE A 112 10.60 -0.99 -3.25
CA ILE A 112 10.11 0.15 -4.01
C ILE A 112 8.59 0.17 -3.87
N LEU A 113 8.07 1.24 -3.26
CA LEU A 113 6.65 1.43 -2.98
C LEU A 113 6.24 2.77 -3.57
N ASN A 114 5.22 2.76 -4.43
CA ASN A 114 4.71 4.00 -5.06
C ASN A 114 5.83 4.81 -5.77
N GLY A 115 6.79 4.10 -6.37
CA GLY A 115 7.93 4.72 -7.05
C GLY A 115 9.04 5.26 -6.14
N LEU A 116 8.91 5.16 -4.82
CA LEU A 116 9.95 5.53 -3.86
C LEU A 116 10.68 4.28 -3.34
N ARG A 117 12.00 4.32 -3.38
CA ARG A 117 12.84 3.26 -2.81
C ARG A 117 13.08 3.52 -1.32
N TYR A 118 12.67 2.57 -0.50
CA TYR A 118 12.98 2.53 0.93
C TYR A 118 14.09 1.51 1.18
N THR A 119 15.18 1.96 1.78
CA THR A 119 16.23 1.07 2.28
C THR A 119 15.69 0.23 3.44
N THR A 120 15.90 -1.08 3.40
CA THR A 120 15.32 -2.03 4.37
C THR A 120 16.36 -2.74 5.23
N ASP A 121 17.62 -2.31 5.21
CA ASP A 121 18.74 -2.99 5.85
C ASP A 121 18.55 -3.24 7.36
N THR A 122 17.82 -2.33 8.03
CA THR A 122 17.52 -2.43 9.47
C THR A 122 16.03 -2.60 9.74
N ALA A 123 15.21 -2.81 8.71
CA ALA A 123 13.78 -2.90 8.85
C ALA A 123 13.34 -4.28 9.36
N THR A 124 12.32 -4.28 10.22
CA THR A 124 11.55 -5.49 10.51
C THR A 124 10.57 -5.71 9.36
N ILE A 125 10.70 -6.83 8.65
CA ILE A 125 9.80 -7.21 7.55
C ILE A 125 8.88 -8.32 8.03
N THR A 126 7.58 -8.08 8.02
CA THR A 126 6.55 -9.06 8.34
C THR A 126 5.71 -9.30 7.10
N VAL A 127 5.71 -10.53 6.61
CA VAL A 127 4.86 -10.96 5.50
C VAL A 127 3.86 -11.96 6.04
N GLU A 128 2.58 -11.59 6.01
CA GLU A 128 1.49 -12.50 6.34
C GLU A 128 0.99 -13.14 5.04
N ASP A 129 0.55 -14.39 5.14
CA ASP A 129 -0.09 -15.10 4.01
C ASP A 129 0.86 -15.47 2.83
N ALA A 130 2.18 -15.26 2.99
CA ALA A 130 3.22 -15.68 2.06
C ALA A 130 4.55 -15.89 2.80
N THR A 131 5.51 -16.53 2.14
CA THR A 131 6.83 -16.83 2.74
C THR A 131 7.80 -15.65 2.67
N GLU A 132 7.62 -14.79 1.68
CA GLU A 132 8.50 -13.63 1.42
C GLU A 132 7.73 -12.52 0.70
N LEU A 133 8.27 -11.31 0.76
CA LEU A 133 7.73 -10.17 0.02
C LEU A 133 8.00 -10.35 -1.48
N GLN A 134 6.97 -10.18 -2.29
CA GLN A 134 7.05 -10.32 -3.75
C GLN A 134 6.45 -9.09 -4.44
N ILE A 135 6.85 -8.90 -5.72
CA ILE A 135 6.29 -7.82 -6.56
C ILE A 135 4.76 -7.91 -6.59
N GLY A 136 4.12 -6.77 -6.52
CA GLY A 136 2.68 -6.61 -6.56
C GLY A 136 1.97 -6.82 -5.22
N MET A 137 2.64 -7.29 -4.17
CA MET A 137 2.02 -7.36 -2.85
C MET A 137 1.73 -5.97 -2.31
N SER A 138 0.52 -5.75 -1.79
CA SER A 138 0.22 -4.54 -1.02
C SER A 138 1.04 -4.55 0.27
N ALA A 139 1.64 -3.40 0.59
CA ALA A 139 2.51 -3.25 1.74
C ALA A 139 2.29 -1.92 2.44
N ARG A 140 2.60 -1.93 3.74
CA ARG A 140 2.68 -0.75 4.60
C ARG A 140 4.11 -0.61 5.06
N VAL A 141 4.66 0.57 4.90
CA VAL A 141 6.03 0.92 5.31
C VAL A 141 5.93 2.02 6.37
N ALA A 142 6.57 1.81 7.51
CA ALA A 142 6.86 2.87 8.46
C ALA A 142 8.35 3.17 8.42
N GLY A 143 8.71 4.45 8.57
CA GLY A 143 10.12 4.84 8.50
C GLY A 143 10.32 6.34 8.41
N LYS A 144 11.28 6.75 7.60
CA LYS A 144 11.61 8.16 7.34
C LYS A 144 11.78 8.40 5.85
N VAL A 145 11.41 9.59 5.40
CA VAL A 145 11.65 10.05 4.02
C VAL A 145 12.30 11.42 4.01
N ASP A 146 12.98 11.74 2.91
CA ASP A 146 13.41 13.12 2.66
C ASP A 146 12.20 14.01 2.29
N PRO A 147 12.30 15.34 2.46
CA PRO A 147 11.20 16.25 2.19
C PRO A 147 10.71 16.24 0.74
N ASP A 148 11.51 15.75 -0.19
CA ASP A 148 11.20 15.71 -1.64
C ASP A 148 10.74 14.35 -2.12
N PHE A 149 10.58 13.37 -1.20
CA PHE A 149 10.16 12.01 -1.50
C PHE A 149 11.02 11.37 -2.61
N THR A 150 12.35 11.47 -2.46
CA THR A 150 13.32 10.86 -3.38
C THR A 150 13.97 9.63 -2.76
N ARG A 151 14.07 9.57 -1.42
CA ARG A 151 14.67 8.47 -0.66
C ARG A 151 13.88 8.21 0.61
N GLY A 152 13.80 6.94 0.97
CA GLY A 152 13.20 6.48 2.23
C GLY A 152 14.09 5.48 2.95
N ILE A 153 13.94 5.43 4.28
CA ILE A 153 14.52 4.40 5.14
C ILE A 153 13.35 3.75 5.88
N ALA A 154 13.13 2.48 5.63
CA ALA A 154 12.10 1.73 6.35
C ALA A 154 12.63 1.28 7.72
N THR A 155 11.78 1.36 8.73
CA THR A 155 11.96 0.71 10.02
C THR A 155 11.09 -0.52 10.15
N GLN A 156 9.94 -0.50 9.47
CA GLN A 156 9.01 -1.62 9.42
C GLN A 156 8.37 -1.74 8.04
N VAL A 157 8.22 -2.97 7.57
CA VAL A 157 7.43 -3.32 6.38
C VAL A 157 6.45 -4.42 6.77
N VAL A 158 5.17 -4.23 6.50
CA VAL A 158 4.13 -5.24 6.73
C VAL A 158 3.37 -5.45 5.43
N SER A 159 3.27 -6.70 4.99
CA SER A 159 2.49 -7.12 3.83
C SER A 159 1.58 -8.28 4.21
N GLY A 160 0.40 -8.34 3.62
CA GLY A 160 -0.53 -9.45 3.76
C GLY A 160 -1.64 -9.36 2.73
N ALA A 161 -2.30 -10.48 2.46
CA ALA A 161 -3.41 -10.52 1.52
C ALA A 161 -4.60 -9.71 2.05
N GLU A 162 -5.38 -9.15 1.13
CA GLU A 162 -6.60 -8.41 1.42
C GLU A 162 -7.84 -9.31 1.35
N LEU A 163 -7.83 -10.26 0.43
CA LEU A 163 -8.94 -11.20 0.24
C LEU A 163 -8.39 -12.61 0.10
N ARG A 164 -9.10 -13.57 0.67
CA ARG A 164 -8.87 -15.01 0.44
C ARG A 164 -10.20 -15.73 0.43
N GLY A 165 -10.54 -16.34 -0.71
CA GLY A 165 -11.80 -17.03 -0.90
C GLY A 165 -12.01 -17.54 -2.31
N ALA A 166 -13.19 -18.09 -2.57
CA ALA A 166 -13.59 -18.54 -3.88
C ALA A 166 -13.94 -17.34 -4.79
N VAL A 167 -13.49 -17.43 -6.05
CA VAL A 167 -13.84 -16.48 -7.11
C VAL A 167 -15.27 -16.72 -7.58
N SER A 168 -15.97 -15.65 -7.91
CA SER A 168 -17.27 -15.69 -8.58
C SER A 168 -17.47 -14.46 -9.47
N ARG A 169 -18.45 -14.54 -10.38
CA ARG A 169 -18.85 -13.42 -11.24
C ARG A 169 -17.68 -12.82 -12.03
N ILE A 170 -16.92 -13.68 -12.70
CA ILE A 170 -15.81 -13.23 -13.54
C ILE A 170 -16.37 -12.51 -14.77
N ASP A 171 -15.92 -11.27 -14.98
CA ASP A 171 -16.13 -10.48 -16.18
C ASP A 171 -14.77 -10.09 -16.78
N VAL A 172 -14.33 -10.86 -17.76
CA VAL A 172 -13.04 -10.65 -18.43
C VAL A 172 -13.04 -9.33 -19.21
N GLY A 173 -14.21 -8.96 -19.79
CA GLY A 173 -14.33 -7.72 -20.57
C GLY A 173 -14.22 -6.46 -19.71
N ALA A 174 -14.80 -6.50 -18.52
CA ALA A 174 -14.71 -5.42 -17.55
C ALA A 174 -13.43 -5.50 -16.69
N GLY A 175 -12.67 -6.59 -16.75
CA GLY A 175 -11.51 -6.82 -15.90
C GLY A 175 -11.90 -6.88 -14.43
N SER A 176 -12.95 -7.63 -14.10
CA SER A 176 -13.46 -7.70 -12.72
C SER A 176 -13.95 -9.08 -12.33
N PHE A 177 -13.96 -9.35 -11.03
CA PHE A 177 -14.49 -10.59 -10.43
C PHE A 177 -14.86 -10.32 -8.96
N VAL A 178 -15.50 -11.27 -8.29
CA VAL A 178 -15.89 -11.13 -6.89
C VAL A 178 -15.19 -12.18 -6.04
N VAL A 179 -14.63 -11.77 -4.92
CA VAL A 179 -14.08 -12.62 -3.86
C VAL A 179 -14.59 -12.14 -2.51
N MET A 180 -15.10 -13.03 -1.67
CA MET A 180 -15.60 -12.68 -0.33
C MET A 180 -16.57 -11.48 -0.37
N GLY A 181 -17.45 -11.41 -1.37
CA GLY A 181 -18.43 -10.34 -1.51
C GLY A 181 -17.86 -8.97 -1.91
N ILE A 182 -16.58 -8.87 -2.18
CA ILE A 182 -15.89 -7.66 -2.65
C ILE A 182 -15.73 -7.73 -4.17
N ASN A 183 -16.09 -6.65 -4.87
CA ASN A 183 -15.82 -6.51 -6.29
C ASN A 183 -14.36 -6.13 -6.50
N VAL A 184 -13.61 -7.03 -7.13
CA VAL A 184 -12.19 -6.87 -7.43
C VAL A 184 -12.04 -6.40 -8.86
N THR A 185 -11.28 -5.33 -9.07
CA THR A 185 -10.92 -4.83 -10.40
C THR A 185 -9.42 -5.02 -10.64
N ILE A 186 -9.05 -5.30 -11.88
CA ILE A 186 -7.66 -5.41 -12.32
C ILE A 186 -7.28 -4.26 -13.23
N ASP A 187 -5.98 -4.05 -13.39
CA ASP A 187 -5.38 -3.16 -14.39
C ASP A 187 -4.10 -3.77 -14.98
N ALA A 188 -3.42 -3.05 -15.86
CA ALA A 188 -2.18 -3.52 -16.48
C ALA A 188 -1.04 -3.76 -15.48
N ALA A 189 -1.11 -3.16 -14.27
CA ALA A 189 -0.15 -3.36 -13.20
C ALA A 189 -0.51 -4.50 -12.25
N THR A 190 -1.61 -5.22 -12.49
CA THR A 190 -1.95 -6.40 -11.68
C THR A 190 -0.97 -7.54 -11.98
N VAL A 191 -0.29 -7.98 -10.94
CA VAL A 191 0.65 -9.12 -11.00
C VAL A 191 -0.11 -10.43 -10.94
N TRP A 192 0.15 -11.32 -11.88
CA TRP A 192 -0.37 -12.68 -11.90
C TRP A 192 0.73 -13.65 -11.47
N ALA A 193 0.59 -14.21 -10.26
CA ALA A 193 1.64 -15.02 -9.64
C ALA A 193 1.80 -16.41 -10.30
N ASP A 194 0.70 -16.95 -10.78
CA ASP A 194 0.58 -18.33 -11.26
C ASP A 194 -0.54 -18.47 -12.31
N ALA A 195 -0.80 -17.41 -13.07
CA ALA A 195 -1.75 -17.38 -14.17
C ALA A 195 -1.33 -16.36 -15.23
N ASN A 196 -1.87 -16.47 -16.43
CA ASN A 196 -1.64 -15.54 -17.54
C ASN A 196 -2.65 -14.38 -17.58
N GLY A 197 -3.49 -14.23 -16.55
CA GLY A 197 -4.50 -13.20 -16.49
C GLY A 197 -5.86 -13.73 -16.06
N LEU A 198 -6.86 -12.84 -16.01
CA LEU A 198 -8.19 -13.15 -15.51
C LEU A 198 -8.89 -14.27 -16.33
N ALA A 199 -8.62 -14.34 -17.62
CA ALA A 199 -9.21 -15.38 -18.50
C ALA A 199 -8.79 -16.83 -18.13
N ASN A 200 -7.72 -16.99 -17.35
CA ASN A 200 -7.24 -18.29 -16.88
C ASN A 200 -7.75 -18.65 -15.47
N VAL A 201 -8.55 -17.77 -14.85
CA VAL A 201 -9.18 -18.03 -13.56
C VAL A 201 -10.59 -18.55 -13.79
N ALA A 202 -10.95 -19.62 -13.11
CA ALA A 202 -12.30 -20.21 -13.21
C ALA A 202 -13.16 -19.83 -11.99
N ASP A 203 -14.48 -19.76 -12.18
CA ASP A 203 -15.42 -19.63 -11.07
C ASP A 203 -15.23 -20.75 -10.05
N GLY A 204 -15.25 -20.41 -8.77
CA GLY A 204 -15.01 -21.33 -7.67
C GLY A 204 -13.53 -21.56 -7.36
N SER A 205 -12.59 -21.11 -8.19
CA SER A 205 -11.16 -21.17 -7.87
C SER A 205 -10.88 -20.47 -6.55
N LEU A 206 -10.08 -21.10 -5.69
CA LEU A 206 -9.62 -20.48 -4.46
C LEU A 206 -8.41 -19.61 -4.75
N ILE A 207 -8.52 -18.34 -4.44
CA ILE A 207 -7.43 -17.37 -4.63
C ILE A 207 -7.21 -16.51 -3.39
N GLN A 208 -6.04 -15.91 -3.34
CA GLN A 208 -5.76 -14.78 -2.47
C GLN A 208 -5.35 -13.58 -3.32
N VAL A 209 -5.75 -12.40 -2.85
CA VAL A 209 -5.57 -11.15 -3.56
C VAL A 209 -4.92 -10.15 -2.62
N TRP A 210 -3.81 -9.57 -3.06
CA TRP A 210 -3.26 -8.33 -2.51
C TRP A 210 -3.83 -7.17 -3.33
N GLY A 211 -4.09 -6.07 -2.67
CA GLY A 211 -4.71 -4.95 -3.35
C GLY A 211 -4.90 -3.73 -2.46
N LEU A 212 -5.58 -2.75 -3.00
CA LEU A 212 -5.87 -1.50 -2.32
C LEU A 212 -7.39 -1.29 -2.32
N PRO A 213 -8.02 -1.16 -1.14
CA PRO A 213 -9.43 -0.84 -1.04
C PRO A 213 -9.74 0.49 -1.73
N GLY A 214 -10.81 0.50 -2.53
CA GLY A 214 -11.35 1.68 -3.18
C GLY A 214 -12.64 2.15 -2.50
N ALA A 215 -13.67 2.43 -3.29
CA ALA A 215 -15.01 2.68 -2.78
C ALA A 215 -15.50 1.49 -1.95
N PRO A 216 -16.42 1.69 -0.98
CA PRO A 216 -16.94 0.61 -0.16
C PRO A 216 -17.41 -0.59 -1.00
N GLY A 217 -16.92 -1.79 -0.66
CA GLY A 217 -17.20 -3.02 -1.40
C GLY A 217 -16.37 -3.24 -2.66
N THR A 218 -15.35 -2.43 -2.90
CA THR A 218 -14.42 -2.57 -4.04
C THR A 218 -12.96 -2.72 -3.59
N LEU A 219 -12.15 -3.41 -4.40
CA LEU A 219 -10.71 -3.54 -4.22
C LEU A 219 -10.03 -3.54 -5.59
N ARG A 220 -8.95 -2.74 -5.71
CA ARG A 220 -8.05 -2.78 -6.86
C ARG A 220 -6.97 -3.82 -6.60
N ALA A 221 -6.97 -4.93 -7.36
CA ALA A 221 -5.95 -5.96 -7.23
C ALA A 221 -4.58 -5.46 -7.69
N THR A 222 -3.57 -5.70 -6.87
CA THR A 222 -2.16 -5.46 -7.22
C THR A 222 -1.42 -6.77 -7.48
N ARG A 223 -1.88 -7.87 -6.85
CA ARG A 223 -1.39 -9.23 -7.09
C ARG A 223 -2.51 -10.24 -6.87
N VAL A 224 -2.60 -11.21 -7.76
CA VAL A 224 -3.51 -12.36 -7.67
C VAL A 224 -2.69 -13.64 -7.67
N GLN A 225 -3.03 -14.55 -6.78
CA GLN A 225 -2.38 -15.85 -6.64
C GLN A 225 -3.41 -16.92 -6.31
N THR A 226 -3.26 -18.11 -6.84
CA THR A 226 -4.09 -19.25 -6.45
C THR A 226 -3.80 -19.66 -5.00
N ALA A 227 -4.82 -20.12 -4.30
CA ALA A 227 -4.73 -20.70 -2.98
C ALA A 227 -5.26 -22.14 -3.06
N PRO A 228 -4.40 -23.16 -3.03
CA PRO A 228 -4.85 -24.55 -3.28
C PRO A 228 -5.80 -25.06 -2.20
N THR A 229 -5.78 -24.48 -1.03
CA THR A 229 -6.68 -24.76 0.07
C THR A 229 -7.21 -23.48 0.69
N LEU A 230 -8.51 -23.45 1.04
CA LEU A 230 -9.10 -22.33 1.75
C LEU A 230 -8.76 -22.44 3.24
N THR A 231 -7.60 -21.90 3.62
CA THR A 231 -7.22 -21.75 5.00
C THR A 231 -7.43 -20.32 5.45
N ALA A 232 -8.14 -20.10 6.57
CA ALA A 232 -8.42 -18.78 7.13
C ALA A 232 -8.93 -17.78 6.06
N PRO A 233 -10.17 -17.93 5.57
CA PRO A 233 -10.78 -16.96 4.67
C PRO A 233 -10.73 -15.57 5.29
N LEU A 234 -10.49 -14.55 4.46
CA LEU A 234 -10.34 -13.19 4.92
C LEU A 234 -10.93 -12.18 3.94
N VAL A 235 -11.37 -11.06 4.48
CA VAL A 235 -11.94 -9.95 3.73
C VAL A 235 -11.48 -8.61 4.33
N THR A 236 -10.99 -7.72 3.46
CA THR A 236 -10.63 -6.34 3.81
C THR A 236 -11.56 -5.37 3.11
N GLY A 237 -11.97 -4.33 3.81
CA GLY A 237 -12.79 -3.27 3.24
C GLY A 237 -13.18 -2.22 4.24
N ALA A 238 -13.81 -1.15 3.75
CA ALA A 238 -14.41 -0.13 4.60
C ALA A 238 -15.72 -0.64 5.20
N ILE A 239 -15.86 -0.48 6.51
CA ILE A 239 -17.06 -0.84 7.26
C ILE A 239 -18.26 -0.06 6.74
N GLN A 240 -19.37 -0.76 6.55
CA GLN A 240 -20.68 -0.21 6.24
C GLN A 240 -21.72 -0.78 7.19
N ASN A 241 -22.78 -0.05 7.44
CA ASN A 241 -23.94 -0.50 8.22
C ASN A 241 -23.54 -1.12 9.58
N LEU A 242 -22.62 -0.48 10.30
CA LEU A 242 -22.20 -0.93 11.62
C LEU A 242 -23.41 -1.00 12.56
N ASN A 243 -23.61 -2.17 13.17
CA ASN A 243 -24.62 -2.40 14.18
C ASN A 243 -23.94 -2.97 15.45
N THR A 244 -23.73 -2.09 16.43
CA THR A 244 -23.06 -2.43 17.68
C THR A 244 -23.91 -3.33 18.61
N THR A 245 -25.23 -3.24 18.51
CA THR A 245 -26.13 -4.08 19.29
C THR A 245 -26.07 -5.55 18.85
N ASN A 246 -26.08 -5.79 17.54
CA ASN A 246 -26.00 -7.13 16.97
C ASN A 246 -24.57 -7.57 16.73
N GLN A 247 -23.59 -6.70 16.99
CA GLN A 247 -22.16 -6.94 16.76
C GLN A 247 -21.89 -7.37 15.31
N THR A 248 -22.44 -6.62 14.35
CA THR A 248 -22.28 -6.87 12.92
C THR A 248 -21.90 -5.60 12.18
N PHE A 249 -21.24 -5.78 11.06
CA PHE A 249 -21.04 -4.74 10.03
C PHE A 249 -21.02 -5.37 8.64
N MET A 250 -21.08 -4.56 7.61
CA MET A 250 -20.93 -5.04 6.24
C MET A 250 -19.56 -4.70 5.67
N LEU A 251 -18.98 -5.65 4.94
CA LEU A 251 -17.85 -5.44 4.03
C LEU A 251 -18.30 -5.87 2.63
N GLY A 252 -18.53 -4.89 1.76
CA GLY A 252 -19.15 -5.16 0.46
C GLY A 252 -20.52 -5.84 0.60
N GLN A 253 -20.62 -7.07 0.09
CA GLN A 253 -21.86 -7.85 0.14
C GLN A 253 -21.96 -8.75 1.38
N LEU A 254 -20.88 -8.87 2.18
CA LEU A 254 -20.88 -9.73 3.36
C LEU A 254 -21.38 -8.98 4.60
N THR A 255 -22.27 -9.63 5.34
CA THR A 255 -22.55 -9.29 6.74
C THR A 255 -21.56 -10.04 7.62
N VAL A 256 -20.67 -9.32 8.29
CA VAL A 256 -19.64 -9.84 9.17
C VAL A 256 -20.11 -9.78 10.60
N SER A 257 -20.22 -10.93 11.26
CA SER A 257 -20.47 -11.04 12.71
C SER A 257 -19.14 -11.04 13.45
N TYR A 258 -18.96 -10.12 14.41
CA TYR A 258 -17.70 -9.95 15.14
C TYR A 258 -17.83 -10.16 16.66
N GLY A 259 -18.97 -10.59 17.16
CA GLY A 259 -19.23 -10.73 18.59
C GLY A 259 -18.29 -11.67 19.35
N GLY A 260 -17.67 -12.63 18.65
CA GLY A 260 -16.68 -13.55 19.22
C GLY A 260 -15.25 -13.29 18.71
N ALA A 261 -15.02 -12.20 18.01
CA ALA A 261 -13.73 -11.92 17.37
C ALA A 261 -12.74 -11.30 18.37
N SER A 262 -11.45 -11.65 18.20
CA SER A 262 -10.34 -10.89 18.78
C SER A 262 -10.08 -9.63 17.93
N PHE A 263 -9.50 -8.59 18.56
CA PHE A 263 -9.17 -7.33 17.89
C PHE A 263 -7.66 -7.12 17.90
N ALA A 264 -7.12 -6.58 16.80
CA ALA A 264 -5.70 -6.24 16.65
C ALA A 264 -5.54 -4.91 15.90
N GLY A 265 -4.78 -3.99 16.50
CA GLY A 265 -4.54 -2.66 15.90
C GLY A 265 -5.76 -1.75 15.82
N ILE A 266 -6.89 -2.17 16.40
CA ILE A 266 -8.13 -1.41 16.55
C ILE A 266 -8.91 -2.02 17.71
N ASP A 267 -9.69 -1.22 18.42
CA ASP A 267 -10.61 -1.69 19.46
C ASP A 267 -12.05 -1.74 18.92
N ALA A 268 -12.88 -2.60 19.50
CA ALA A 268 -14.30 -2.71 19.12
C ALA A 268 -15.06 -1.37 19.23
N SER A 269 -14.70 -0.54 20.20
CA SER A 269 -15.28 0.80 20.41
C SER A 269 -14.85 1.82 19.34
N SER A 270 -13.78 1.55 18.61
CA SER A 270 -13.26 2.39 17.52
C SER A 270 -13.80 2.01 16.15
N LEU A 271 -14.63 0.96 16.06
CA LEU A 271 -15.29 0.62 14.81
C LEU A 271 -16.29 1.72 14.42
N ALA A 272 -16.22 2.15 13.16
CA ALA A 272 -17.14 3.14 12.58
C ALA A 272 -17.29 2.88 11.08
N ASN A 273 -18.40 3.34 10.50
CA ASN A 273 -18.58 3.31 9.06
C ASN A 273 -17.46 4.09 8.36
N GLY A 274 -16.89 3.50 7.31
CA GLY A 274 -15.76 4.05 6.57
C GLY A 274 -14.37 3.63 7.09
N VAL A 275 -14.26 3.10 8.31
CA VAL A 275 -12.98 2.54 8.81
C VAL A 275 -12.64 1.28 8.04
N ILE A 276 -11.41 1.19 7.56
CA ILE A 276 -10.93 0.00 6.83
C ILE A 276 -10.43 -1.02 7.84
N VAL A 277 -11.04 -2.20 7.79
CA VAL A 277 -10.67 -3.35 8.63
C VAL A 277 -10.43 -4.58 7.78
N ARG A 278 -9.64 -5.52 8.33
CA ARG A 278 -9.47 -6.86 7.81
C ARG A 278 -10.10 -7.87 8.78
N ALA A 279 -11.08 -8.63 8.30
CA ALA A 279 -11.74 -9.68 9.07
C ALA A 279 -11.28 -11.06 8.61
N ARG A 280 -10.83 -11.90 9.53
CA ARG A 280 -10.45 -13.30 9.29
C ARG A 280 -11.47 -14.22 9.96
N GLY A 281 -11.75 -15.35 9.31
CA GLY A 281 -12.56 -16.42 9.86
C GLY A 281 -11.90 -17.78 9.71
N THR A 282 -12.54 -18.83 10.24
CA THR A 282 -12.08 -20.22 10.11
C THR A 282 -12.84 -20.99 9.03
N ALA A 283 -14.00 -20.47 8.61
CA ALA A 283 -14.85 -21.08 7.58
C ALA A 283 -15.28 -20.08 6.52
N ALA A 284 -15.54 -20.56 5.30
CA ALA A 284 -16.09 -19.76 4.23
C ALA A 284 -17.45 -19.17 4.63
N PRO A 285 -17.85 -18.01 4.02
CA PRO A 285 -19.17 -17.45 4.21
C PRO A 285 -20.28 -18.46 3.84
N ILE A 286 -21.40 -18.43 4.56
CA ILE A 286 -22.62 -19.12 4.22
C ILE A 286 -23.60 -18.10 3.65
N GLY A 287 -23.87 -18.14 2.34
CA GLY A 287 -24.54 -17.05 1.66
C GLY A 287 -23.74 -15.75 1.81
N ASN A 288 -24.37 -14.71 2.39
CA ASN A 288 -23.70 -13.44 2.66
C ASN A 288 -23.26 -13.30 4.14
N ALA A 289 -23.38 -14.33 4.96
CA ALA A 289 -23.00 -14.29 6.37
C ALA A 289 -21.56 -14.80 6.55
N PHE A 290 -20.72 -14.01 7.21
CA PHE A 290 -19.34 -14.35 7.55
C PHE A 290 -19.09 -14.16 9.04
N THR A 291 -18.60 -15.18 9.72
CA THR A 291 -18.24 -15.10 11.13
C THR A 291 -16.75 -14.83 11.26
N ALA A 292 -16.43 -13.65 11.77
CA ALA A 292 -15.05 -13.27 12.03
C ALA A 292 -14.58 -13.86 13.36
N THR A 293 -13.38 -14.40 13.37
CA THR A 293 -12.63 -14.79 14.59
C THR A 293 -11.59 -13.74 14.97
N GLN A 294 -11.23 -12.87 14.02
CA GLN A 294 -10.35 -11.73 14.25
C GLN A 294 -10.80 -10.56 13.38
N VAL A 295 -10.76 -9.35 13.96
CA VAL A 295 -10.90 -8.06 13.25
C VAL A 295 -9.63 -7.27 13.50
N GLN A 296 -9.01 -6.80 12.43
CA GLN A 296 -7.74 -6.09 12.47
C GLN A 296 -7.91 -4.70 11.84
N GLY A 297 -7.43 -3.64 12.51
CA GLY A 297 -7.23 -2.33 11.90
C GLY A 297 -6.11 -2.45 10.88
N TRP A 298 -6.46 -2.38 9.58
CA TRP A 298 -5.49 -2.77 8.56
C TRP A 298 -4.72 -1.59 7.98
N TYR A 299 -5.39 -0.49 7.73
CA TYR A 299 -4.76 0.74 7.24
C TYR A 299 -4.84 1.83 8.32
N ALA A 300 -4.07 1.67 9.40
CA ALA A 300 -3.88 2.73 10.37
C ALA A 300 -3.00 3.82 9.74
N ILE A 301 -3.62 4.88 9.25
CA ILE A 301 -2.92 6.02 8.64
C ILE A 301 -2.69 7.06 9.72
N PRO A 302 -1.42 7.48 9.95
CA PRO A 302 -1.11 8.51 10.92
C PRO A 302 -1.76 9.84 10.54
N THR A 303 -2.32 10.56 11.53
CA THR A 303 -3.02 11.83 11.31
C THR A 303 -2.29 13.03 11.91
N SER A 304 -1.16 12.81 12.60
CA SER A 304 -0.39 13.88 13.23
C SER A 304 0.22 14.81 12.19
N ASN A 305 0.18 16.12 12.49
CA ASN A 305 0.74 17.13 11.58
C ASN A 305 2.24 16.93 11.34
N GLY A 306 2.67 17.15 10.10
CA GLY A 306 4.06 17.05 9.68
C GLY A 306 4.54 15.66 9.34
N ILE A 307 3.74 14.62 9.59
CA ILE A 307 4.07 13.25 9.14
C ILE A 307 3.98 13.21 7.62
N ALA A 308 5.01 12.67 7.00
CA ALA A 308 5.03 12.40 5.57
C ALA A 308 4.18 11.17 5.25
N LEU A 309 3.24 11.29 4.34
CA LEU A 309 2.46 10.18 3.83
C LEU A 309 2.69 9.94 2.35
N GLN A 310 2.76 8.68 2.01
CA GLN A 310 2.80 8.19 0.65
C GLN A 310 1.69 7.14 0.49
N LEU A 311 0.64 7.48 -0.24
CA LEU A 311 -0.53 6.62 -0.42
C LEU A 311 -0.75 6.30 -1.89
N ALA A 312 -1.02 5.03 -2.19
CA ALA A 312 -1.59 4.62 -3.46
C ALA A 312 -3.00 4.08 -3.29
N GLY A 313 -3.85 4.31 -4.25
CA GLY A 313 -5.22 3.79 -4.24
C GLY A 313 -6.11 4.48 -5.26
N ASP A 314 -7.34 4.02 -5.33
CA ASP A 314 -8.35 4.68 -6.14
C ASP A 314 -8.87 5.94 -5.42
N ILE A 315 -9.06 7.02 -6.18
CA ILE A 315 -9.76 8.21 -5.69
C ILE A 315 -11.20 7.85 -5.35
N THR A 316 -11.65 8.30 -4.19
CA THR A 316 -13.04 8.21 -3.73
C THR A 316 -13.53 9.57 -3.25
N ASP A 317 -14.85 9.75 -3.18
CA ASP A 317 -15.49 10.99 -2.71
C ASP A 317 -14.93 12.25 -3.41
N PHE A 318 -14.69 12.16 -4.72
CA PHE A 318 -14.10 13.25 -5.48
C PHE A 318 -15.09 14.40 -5.64
N VAL A 319 -14.72 15.55 -5.11
CA VAL A 319 -15.46 16.82 -5.27
C VAL A 319 -14.67 17.77 -6.18
N SER A 320 -13.37 17.87 -5.92
CA SER A 320 -12.44 18.70 -6.65
C SER A 320 -11.00 18.21 -6.43
N ARG A 321 -10.05 18.82 -7.14
CA ARG A 321 -8.61 18.58 -6.92
C ARG A 321 -8.16 18.85 -5.47
N GLY A 322 -8.83 19.78 -4.77
CA GLY A 322 -8.56 20.08 -3.36
C GLY A 322 -9.37 19.25 -2.36
N ALA A 323 -10.27 18.38 -2.82
CA ALA A 323 -11.17 17.64 -1.94
C ALA A 323 -11.55 16.28 -2.55
N PHE A 324 -10.86 15.25 -2.15
CA PHE A 324 -11.13 13.84 -2.45
C PHE A 324 -10.51 12.93 -1.38
N LYS A 325 -10.65 11.63 -1.50
CA LYS A 325 -10.03 10.68 -0.58
C LYS A 325 -9.20 9.62 -1.33
N VAL A 326 -8.16 9.14 -0.65
CA VAL A 326 -7.39 7.93 -1.02
C VAL A 326 -7.27 7.09 0.24
N LEU A 327 -7.67 5.82 0.18
CA LEU A 327 -7.72 4.91 1.33
C LEU A 327 -8.45 5.55 2.55
N GLY A 328 -9.55 6.26 2.29
CA GLY A 328 -10.32 6.95 3.33
C GLY A 328 -9.69 8.24 3.86
N THR A 329 -8.44 8.55 3.53
CA THR A 329 -7.73 9.76 3.96
C THR A 329 -8.16 10.96 3.12
N PRO A 330 -8.60 12.08 3.72
CA PRO A 330 -8.83 13.33 3.00
C PRO A 330 -7.55 13.84 2.35
N VAL A 331 -7.64 14.29 1.09
CA VAL A 331 -6.50 14.73 0.27
C VAL A 331 -6.78 16.07 -0.35
N ASP A 332 -5.82 16.99 -0.27
CA ASP A 332 -5.76 18.26 -0.98
C ASP A 332 -4.55 18.28 -1.93
N ALA A 333 -4.80 18.18 -3.23
CA ALA A 333 -3.80 18.27 -4.27
C ALA A 333 -3.85 19.61 -5.05
N THR A 334 -4.46 20.66 -4.47
CA THR A 334 -4.60 21.98 -5.13
C THR A 334 -3.28 22.52 -5.64
N ASN A 335 -2.23 22.41 -4.83
CA ASN A 335 -0.89 22.92 -5.15
C ASN A 335 0.12 21.79 -5.50
N GLY A 336 -0.34 20.52 -5.54
CA GLY A 336 0.51 19.38 -5.87
C GLY A 336 0.94 19.36 -7.33
N GLN A 337 2.17 18.91 -7.58
CA GLN A 337 2.64 18.58 -8.92
C GLN A 337 1.94 17.32 -9.42
N ILE A 338 1.19 17.41 -10.52
CA ILE A 338 0.45 16.29 -11.09
C ILE A 338 1.20 15.77 -12.32
N THR A 339 1.40 14.45 -12.38
CA THR A 339 2.07 13.72 -13.47
C THR A 339 1.32 12.44 -13.81
N GLY A 340 1.74 11.76 -14.89
CA GLY A 340 1.16 10.46 -15.28
C GLY A 340 -0.14 10.56 -16.07
N GLY A 341 -0.70 11.76 -16.25
CA GLY A 341 -1.91 11.97 -17.03
C GLY A 341 -2.43 13.41 -16.93
N PRO A 342 -3.46 13.77 -17.71
CA PRO A 342 -4.06 15.09 -17.66
C PRO A 342 -4.82 15.32 -16.33
N VAL A 343 -4.71 16.53 -15.78
CA VAL A 343 -5.38 16.90 -14.51
C VAL A 343 -6.89 16.70 -14.59
N GLY A 344 -7.48 16.93 -15.77
CA GLY A 344 -8.93 16.76 -15.98
C GLY A 344 -9.42 15.32 -15.94
N SER A 345 -8.51 14.31 -15.87
CA SER A 345 -8.90 12.92 -15.71
C SER A 345 -9.09 12.51 -14.25
N LEU A 346 -8.76 13.39 -13.28
CA LEU A 346 -8.99 13.10 -11.87
C LEU A 346 -10.49 12.94 -11.59
N GLY A 347 -10.83 11.89 -10.88
CA GLY A 347 -12.21 11.53 -10.53
C GLY A 347 -12.27 10.22 -9.77
N ASN A 348 -13.47 9.84 -9.33
CA ASN A 348 -13.66 8.57 -8.63
C ASN A 348 -13.20 7.37 -9.47
N GLY A 349 -12.49 6.42 -8.85
CA GLY A 349 -11.96 5.22 -9.48
C GLY A 349 -10.65 5.41 -10.24
N VAL A 350 -10.13 6.63 -10.34
CA VAL A 350 -8.78 6.88 -10.88
C VAL A 350 -7.75 6.44 -9.85
N LYS A 351 -6.85 5.53 -10.25
CA LYS A 351 -5.75 5.09 -9.39
C LYS A 351 -4.64 6.14 -9.39
N VAL A 352 -4.28 6.59 -8.21
CA VAL A 352 -3.23 7.59 -8.00
C VAL A 352 -2.23 7.14 -6.96
N GLU A 353 -1.05 7.76 -7.01
CA GLU A 353 -0.06 7.79 -5.94
C GLU A 353 0.07 9.23 -5.49
N VAL A 354 -0.01 9.46 -4.18
CA VAL A 354 0.06 10.80 -3.58
C VAL A 354 1.14 10.83 -2.51
N ASP A 355 2.03 11.80 -2.62
CA ASP A 355 3.11 12.09 -1.68
C ASP A 355 2.89 13.46 -1.08
N GLY A 356 2.90 13.58 0.24
CA GLY A 356 2.65 14.86 0.92
C GLY A 356 2.81 14.78 2.43
N PHE A 357 2.35 15.81 3.11
CA PHE A 357 2.44 15.92 4.56
C PHE A 357 1.06 16.13 5.17
N MET A 358 0.83 15.47 6.30
CA MET A 358 -0.40 15.67 7.06
C MET A 358 -0.47 17.06 7.68
N SER A 359 -1.64 17.70 7.53
CA SER A 359 -1.93 18.98 8.15
C SER A 359 -3.43 19.06 8.44
N GLY A 360 -3.81 19.23 9.71
CA GLY A 360 -5.22 19.32 10.12
C GLY A 360 -6.08 18.11 9.74
N GLY A 361 -5.50 16.90 9.68
CA GLY A 361 -6.20 15.68 9.27
C GLY A 361 -6.37 15.51 7.75
N VAL A 362 -5.78 16.38 6.94
CA VAL A 362 -5.77 16.34 5.48
C VAL A 362 -4.36 16.08 4.97
N LEU A 363 -4.19 15.22 4.00
CA LEU A 363 -2.94 15.05 3.28
C LEU A 363 -2.76 16.18 2.26
N VAL A 364 -1.89 17.12 2.56
CA VAL A 364 -1.49 18.21 1.64
C VAL A 364 -0.43 17.68 0.69
N VAL A 365 -0.80 17.55 -0.58
CA VAL A 365 -0.01 16.85 -1.59
C VAL A 365 1.11 17.72 -2.14
N LYS A 366 2.32 17.18 -2.19
CA LYS A 366 3.46 17.70 -2.99
C LYS A 366 3.47 17.13 -4.40
N LYS A 367 3.30 15.81 -4.53
CA LYS A 367 3.32 15.10 -5.80
C LYS A 367 2.10 14.20 -5.90
N LEU A 368 1.42 14.21 -7.05
CA LEU A 368 0.38 13.27 -7.41
C LEU A 368 0.72 12.64 -8.76
N ARG A 369 0.70 11.33 -8.80
CA ARG A 369 0.95 10.57 -10.04
C ARG A 369 -0.29 9.76 -10.39
N ILE A 370 -0.85 10.04 -11.57
CA ILE A 370 -1.97 9.27 -12.11
C ILE A 370 -1.40 7.95 -12.67
N ARG A 371 -1.88 6.80 -12.17
CA ARG A 371 -1.38 5.47 -12.53
C ARG A 371 -2.33 4.71 -13.43
N HIS A 372 -3.63 4.93 -13.26
CA HIS A 372 -4.64 4.29 -14.10
C HIS A 372 -5.91 5.14 -14.13
N VAL A 373 -6.41 5.38 -15.31
CA VAL A 373 -7.72 5.99 -15.55
C VAL A 373 -8.65 4.89 -16.10
N PRO A 374 -9.81 4.66 -15.50
CA PRO A 374 -10.75 3.65 -15.98
C PRO A 374 -11.05 3.81 -17.47
N GLY A 375 -10.94 2.71 -18.23
CA GLY A 375 -11.19 2.69 -19.68
C GLY A 375 -10.02 3.13 -20.57
N THR A 376 -8.95 3.73 -20.03
CA THR A 376 -7.78 4.19 -20.84
C THR A 376 -6.49 3.47 -20.47
N GLY A 377 -6.48 2.76 -19.32
CA GLY A 377 -5.27 2.11 -18.81
C GLY A 377 -4.26 3.09 -18.22
N GLY A 378 -3.10 2.57 -17.89
CA GLY A 378 -1.93 3.31 -17.40
C GLY A 378 -0.70 2.41 -17.48
N PRO A 379 0.52 2.97 -17.65
CA PRO A 379 1.73 2.16 -17.76
C PRO A 379 2.04 1.48 -16.44
N ALA A 380 2.22 0.16 -16.49
CA ALA A 380 2.83 -0.58 -15.39
C ALA A 380 4.36 -0.43 -15.47
N SER A 381 5.00 -0.41 -14.31
CA SER A 381 6.46 -0.41 -14.24
C SER A 381 6.89 -1.10 -12.95
N PHE A 382 7.67 -2.17 -13.11
CA PHE A 382 8.24 -2.94 -12.01
C PHE A 382 9.75 -2.87 -12.09
N THR A 383 10.42 -2.74 -10.95
CA THR A 383 11.88 -2.58 -10.90
C THR A 383 12.51 -3.58 -9.93
N LEU A 384 13.52 -4.30 -10.41
CA LEU A 384 14.37 -5.17 -9.59
C LEU A 384 15.79 -4.63 -9.55
N ILE A 385 16.37 -4.55 -8.36
CA ILE A 385 17.75 -4.11 -8.19
C ILE A 385 18.51 -5.16 -7.37
N GLY A 386 19.54 -5.79 -7.95
CA GLY A 386 20.29 -6.81 -7.24
C GLY A 386 21.22 -7.62 -8.11
N ALA A 387 21.82 -8.65 -7.52
CA ALA A 387 22.63 -9.60 -8.23
C ALA A 387 21.73 -10.64 -8.93
N ILE A 388 22.12 -11.04 -10.14
CA ILE A 388 21.53 -12.17 -10.85
C ILE A 388 21.84 -13.46 -10.09
N GLY A 389 20.82 -14.29 -9.89
CA GLY A 389 20.93 -15.64 -9.35
C GLY A 389 20.21 -16.65 -10.24
N GLY A 390 20.63 -17.93 -10.15
CA GLY A 390 19.98 -19.00 -10.88
C GLY A 390 19.95 -18.80 -12.40
N TYR A 391 20.97 -18.14 -12.96
CA TYR A 391 21.04 -17.86 -14.40
C TYR A 391 21.12 -19.16 -15.21
N GLN A 392 20.20 -19.33 -16.11
CA GLN A 392 20.18 -20.43 -17.09
C GLN A 392 20.24 -19.88 -18.53
N SER A 393 19.53 -18.79 -18.80
CA SER A 393 19.48 -18.10 -20.07
C SER A 393 18.94 -16.67 -19.89
N SER A 394 18.96 -15.86 -20.95
CA SER A 394 18.28 -14.55 -20.92
C SER A 394 16.76 -14.65 -20.65
N ALA A 395 16.14 -15.78 -20.96
CA ALA A 395 14.73 -16.04 -20.66
C ALA A 395 14.49 -16.58 -19.24
N ASN A 396 15.53 -16.97 -18.52
CA ASN A 396 15.36 -17.63 -17.22
C ASN A 396 16.55 -17.31 -16.29
N PHE A 397 16.34 -16.33 -15.44
CA PHE A 397 17.21 -15.99 -14.32
C PHE A 397 16.37 -15.32 -13.21
N ARG A 398 16.99 -15.03 -12.08
CA ARG A 398 16.32 -14.38 -10.96
C ARG A 398 17.09 -13.15 -10.52
N VAL A 399 16.33 -12.14 -10.04
CA VAL A 399 16.88 -11.00 -9.30
C VAL A 399 16.02 -10.83 -8.06
N GLN A 400 16.62 -10.80 -6.88
CA GLN A 400 15.88 -10.74 -5.60
C GLN A 400 14.82 -11.85 -5.46
N GLY A 401 15.12 -13.07 -5.89
CA GLY A 401 14.18 -14.19 -5.88
C GLY A 401 13.13 -14.18 -6.99
N GLN A 402 12.83 -13.00 -7.58
CA GLN A 402 11.84 -12.84 -8.66
C GLN A 402 12.37 -13.43 -9.97
N PRO A 403 11.63 -14.35 -10.63
CA PRO A 403 11.95 -14.81 -11.97
C PRO A 403 11.86 -13.68 -13.01
N VAL A 404 12.77 -13.69 -13.98
CA VAL A 404 12.88 -12.68 -15.04
C VAL A 404 13.06 -13.35 -16.38
N ASP A 405 12.35 -12.82 -17.38
CA ASP A 405 12.57 -13.07 -18.80
C ASP A 405 13.00 -11.77 -19.49
N ALA A 406 14.24 -11.73 -19.95
CA ALA A 406 14.83 -10.65 -20.73
C ALA A 406 15.16 -11.06 -22.18
N SER A 407 14.52 -12.13 -22.71
CA SER A 407 14.75 -12.65 -24.06
C SER A 407 13.90 -11.94 -25.13
N GLY A 408 12.96 -11.10 -24.72
CA GLY A 408 12.06 -10.40 -25.63
C GLY A 408 12.79 -9.54 -26.64
N PRO A 409 12.34 -9.46 -27.92
CA PRO A 409 13.02 -8.70 -28.96
C PRO A 409 13.04 -7.18 -28.70
N GLY A 410 12.19 -6.69 -27.78
CA GLY A 410 12.15 -5.29 -27.35
C GLY A 410 12.99 -5.00 -26.10
N THR A 411 13.64 -6.00 -25.52
CA THR A 411 14.47 -5.79 -24.33
C THR A 411 15.74 -5.01 -24.68
N THR A 412 15.97 -3.91 -23.97
CA THR A 412 17.18 -3.10 -24.13
C THR A 412 18.19 -3.42 -23.02
N PHE A 413 19.49 -3.41 -23.37
CA PHE A 413 20.59 -3.61 -22.46
C PHE A 413 21.42 -2.34 -22.38
N GLU A 414 21.67 -1.83 -21.17
CA GLU A 414 22.47 -0.63 -20.90
C GLU A 414 23.73 -1.01 -20.12
N ASN A 415 24.86 -0.38 -20.43
CA ASN A 415 26.18 -0.64 -19.86
C ASN A 415 26.65 -2.09 -20.05
N GLY A 416 26.11 -2.77 -21.06
CA GLY A 416 26.44 -4.17 -21.39
C GLY A 416 25.52 -4.73 -22.46
N THR A 417 25.55 -6.03 -22.63
CA THR A 417 24.76 -6.78 -23.62
C THR A 417 24.15 -8.02 -22.98
N ALA A 418 23.26 -8.71 -23.69
CA ALA A 418 22.70 -10.00 -23.20
C ALA A 418 23.79 -11.04 -22.88
N ALA A 419 24.97 -10.99 -23.53
CA ALA A 419 26.08 -11.90 -23.26
C ALA A 419 26.76 -11.65 -21.90
N ASN A 420 26.52 -10.51 -21.28
CA ASN A 420 27.06 -10.18 -19.94
C ASN A 420 26.17 -10.70 -18.79
N LEU A 421 24.99 -11.26 -19.10
CA LEU A 421 24.14 -11.87 -18.07
C LEU A 421 24.82 -13.09 -17.48
N ALA A 422 25.06 -13.07 -16.17
CA ALA A 422 25.69 -14.17 -15.45
C ALA A 422 25.34 -14.09 -13.95
N ASN A 423 25.46 -15.22 -13.24
CA ASN A 423 25.29 -15.23 -11.79
C ASN A 423 26.25 -14.26 -11.10
N GLY A 424 25.75 -13.50 -10.13
CA GLY A 424 26.51 -12.52 -9.38
C GLY A 424 26.60 -11.14 -10.03
N GLN A 425 26.28 -11.01 -11.33
CA GLN A 425 26.25 -9.71 -12.02
C GLN A 425 25.15 -8.83 -11.41
N ARG A 426 25.51 -7.63 -10.97
CA ARG A 426 24.53 -6.65 -10.45
C ARG A 426 23.81 -5.96 -11.57
N VAL A 427 22.48 -5.93 -11.48
CA VAL A 427 21.62 -5.33 -12.51
C VAL A 427 20.49 -4.55 -11.88
N THR A 428 19.95 -3.60 -12.68
CA THR A 428 18.63 -3.04 -12.52
C THR A 428 17.78 -3.53 -13.67
N VAL A 429 16.72 -4.26 -13.39
CA VAL A 429 15.76 -4.75 -14.38
C VAL A 429 14.48 -3.96 -14.27
N VAL A 430 13.99 -3.41 -15.37
CA VAL A 430 12.68 -2.75 -15.45
C VAL A 430 11.81 -3.53 -16.42
N GLY A 431 10.58 -3.85 -16.00
CA GLY A 431 9.59 -4.54 -16.80
C GLY A 431 8.21 -3.90 -16.69
N ASP A 432 7.30 -4.26 -17.59
CA ASP A 432 5.95 -3.68 -17.66
C ASP A 432 4.85 -4.63 -17.15
N ARG A 433 5.16 -5.91 -16.96
CA ARG A 433 4.19 -6.90 -16.49
C ARG A 433 4.87 -8.08 -15.80
N VAL A 434 4.12 -8.70 -14.91
CA VAL A 434 4.46 -10.01 -14.32
C VAL A 434 3.35 -10.98 -14.66
N VAL A 435 3.69 -12.02 -15.37
CA VAL A 435 2.77 -13.03 -15.90
C VAL A 435 3.29 -14.41 -15.53
N ASP A 436 2.43 -15.27 -15.00
CA ASP A 436 2.81 -16.59 -14.50
C ASP A 436 4.05 -16.53 -13.56
N GLY A 437 4.07 -15.51 -12.71
CA GLY A 437 5.15 -15.25 -11.77
C GLY A 437 6.46 -14.74 -12.38
N VAL A 438 6.55 -14.50 -13.71
CA VAL A 438 7.77 -14.04 -14.38
C VAL A 438 7.65 -12.56 -14.75
N LEU A 439 8.64 -11.75 -14.35
CA LEU A 439 8.77 -10.37 -14.81
C LEU A 439 9.28 -10.35 -16.25
N ILE A 440 8.52 -9.76 -17.15
CA ILE A 440 8.93 -9.55 -18.54
C ILE A 440 9.73 -8.25 -18.62
N ALA A 441 11.03 -8.37 -18.87
CA ALA A 441 11.95 -7.25 -18.87
C ALA A 441 11.82 -6.43 -20.15
N GLN A 442 11.78 -5.11 -20.00
CA GLN A 442 11.93 -4.14 -21.08
C GLN A 442 13.35 -3.58 -21.15
N ARG A 443 14.00 -3.48 -19.97
CA ARG A 443 15.35 -2.94 -19.87
C ARG A 443 16.14 -3.66 -18.77
N VAL A 444 17.39 -3.95 -19.07
CA VAL A 444 18.38 -4.44 -18.13
C VAL A 444 19.58 -3.49 -18.15
N THR A 445 19.85 -2.84 -17.03
CA THR A 445 21.01 -1.96 -16.86
C THR A 445 22.04 -2.69 -15.98
N PHE A 446 23.24 -2.87 -16.49
CA PHE A 446 24.33 -3.45 -15.70
C PHE A 446 24.92 -2.38 -14.77
N ASN A 447 24.93 -2.68 -13.48
CA ASN A 447 25.46 -1.81 -12.44
C ASN A 447 26.91 -2.20 -12.14
N PRO A 448 27.81 -1.23 -11.95
CA PRO A 448 29.22 -1.51 -11.64
C PRO A 448 29.39 -2.20 -10.28
#